data_aeaa22c731ae8e2b3c1204e6823c9f59
#
_entry.id   aeaa22c731ae8e2b3c1204e6823c9f59
#
_cell.length_a   1.000
_cell.length_b   1.000
_cell.length_c   1.000
_cell.angle_alpha   90.00
_cell.angle_beta   90.00
_cell.angle_gamma   90.00
#
_symmetry.space_group_name_H-M   'P 1'
#
loop_
_entity.id
_entity.type
_entity.pdbx_description
1 polymer ?
#
loop_
_entity_poly.entity_id
_entity_poly.type
_entity_poly.pdbx_seq_one_letter_code
_entity_poly.pdbx_strand_id
1 'polypeptide(L)'
;DWKADMGELEASLSCTLEGTEGESIVLEKFICYTTQLDMPKEELEVFVTEELNRARQEGYSYLEERQKEYMESFWKIADVRIKGNEALQQGIHFNLFHIIQSAGRDGRTGMGAKGLSGEGYEGHYFWDTEMYVLPVLVYTEPEAARHLLDYRYSTLDQARSRARILGHEKGALYPWRTINGEEASTYYPLGTAQYHINGDISYALSLYLQVTGDVEYLKEKGAEILIETARVWADVGSFAKCKGGKYCICDVTGPDEYNVLVDNNFYTNLMARENLRDAVNAVEYLETHAPECLKALEEKLEFSTEETLLWKEIIEKMYFPYDEERQVYPMDDGFMMRKPWDENKIPPEKRAWLYENYHPLFIMRHRMSKQADAILGMYLHSNLFTKEEIKRNYDFYQEVTLHHSSLSTCIFGIVACSIGYLEEGHEYFSQSARMDLDDYHNNFYAGIHAANMAGTWQAIVNGFAGVRCQNSKLTFEPSIPKEWEEYAFRLRFRGTLLEIQISKKEAKFTVIEGTVIQFSVDGKEITLHGEEETYVEEL
;
A
#
# COMPACT_ATOMS: atom_id res chain seq x y z
N ASP A 1 32.73 -35.22 13.91
CA ASP A 1 32.68 -34.23 15.01
C ASP A 1 32.53 -32.84 14.41
N TRP A 2 31.67 -32.03 15.03
CA TRP A 2 31.45 -30.63 14.68
C TRP A 2 32.52 -29.76 15.30
N LYS A 3 33.03 -28.79 14.53
CA LYS A 3 33.88 -27.70 15.02
C LYS A 3 33.11 -26.40 14.92
N ALA A 4 33.07 -25.66 16.03
CA ALA A 4 32.58 -24.30 16.06
C ALA A 4 33.77 -23.33 15.95
N ASP A 5 33.62 -22.31 15.10
CA ASP A 5 34.51 -21.18 15.00
C ASP A 5 33.69 -19.89 15.16
N MET A 6 34.17 -19.01 16.03
CA MET A 6 33.48 -17.79 16.44
C MET A 6 34.36 -16.59 16.16
N GLY A 7 34.00 -15.80 15.16
CA GLY A 7 34.58 -14.49 14.89
C GLY A 7 33.83 -13.35 15.55
N GLU A 8 34.23 -12.13 15.31
CA GLU A 8 33.57 -10.92 15.87
C GLU A 8 32.18 -10.69 15.28
N LEU A 9 32.00 -10.95 13.97
CA LEU A 9 30.74 -10.74 13.22
C LEU A 9 30.23 -12.01 12.55
N GLU A 10 30.88 -13.15 12.74
CA GLU A 10 30.52 -14.41 12.10
C GLU A 10 30.67 -15.59 13.05
N ALA A 11 29.88 -16.61 12.83
CA ALA A 11 30.02 -17.90 13.50
C ALA A 11 29.86 -19.02 12.48
N SER A 12 30.72 -20.03 12.50
CA SER A 12 30.62 -21.18 11.64
C SER A 12 30.62 -22.50 12.40
N LEU A 13 29.89 -23.45 11.87
CA LEU A 13 29.93 -24.85 12.28
C LEU A 13 30.42 -25.69 11.09
N SER A 14 31.50 -26.42 11.26
CA SER A 14 32.05 -27.29 10.21
C SER A 14 32.16 -28.73 10.66
N CYS A 15 31.91 -29.65 9.74
CA CYS A 15 32.17 -31.07 9.94
C CYS A 15 32.68 -31.70 8.65
N THR A 16 33.41 -32.81 8.78
CA THR A 16 33.80 -33.64 7.64
C THR A 16 32.91 -34.87 7.64
N LEU A 17 32.30 -35.16 6.50
CA LEU A 17 31.45 -36.33 6.29
C LEU A 17 32.14 -37.23 5.26
N GLU A 18 32.11 -38.51 5.50
CA GLU A 18 32.54 -39.53 4.54
C GLU A 18 31.31 -40.20 3.95
N GLY A 19 31.27 -40.36 2.64
CA GLY A 19 30.17 -41.01 1.92
C GLY A 19 30.66 -41.79 0.74
N THR A 20 29.87 -42.78 0.32
CA THR A 20 30.11 -43.61 -0.84
C THR A 20 29.41 -43.01 -2.06
N GLU A 21 29.99 -43.13 -3.24
CA GLU A 21 29.37 -42.69 -4.49
C GLU A 21 27.98 -43.34 -4.67
N GLY A 22 26.95 -42.49 -4.87
CA GLY A 22 25.56 -42.88 -5.01
C GLY A 22 24.74 -42.90 -3.70
N GLU A 23 25.38 -42.68 -2.54
CA GLU A 23 24.69 -42.48 -1.27
C GLU A 23 24.32 -41.01 -1.05
N SER A 24 23.10 -40.76 -0.51
CA SER A 24 22.66 -39.42 -0.13
C SER A 24 23.01 -39.12 1.31
N ILE A 25 23.65 -37.99 1.55
CA ILE A 25 23.89 -37.43 2.89
C ILE A 25 22.90 -36.29 3.11
N VAL A 26 22.11 -36.36 4.16
CA VAL A 26 21.13 -35.32 4.54
C VAL A 26 21.68 -34.51 5.71
N LEU A 27 21.68 -33.18 5.56
CA LEU A 27 22.01 -32.24 6.62
C LEU A 27 20.79 -31.38 6.92
N GLU A 28 20.31 -31.46 8.17
CA GLU A 28 19.22 -30.59 8.64
C GLU A 28 19.79 -29.49 9.51
N LYS A 29 19.41 -28.24 9.22
CA LYS A 29 19.79 -27.06 9.99
C LYS A 29 18.54 -26.35 10.50
N PHE A 30 18.39 -26.25 11.82
CA PHE A 30 17.31 -25.51 12.48
C PHE A 30 17.84 -24.18 12.99
N ILE A 31 17.11 -23.11 12.70
CA ILE A 31 17.46 -21.74 13.07
C ILE A 31 16.24 -21.12 13.75
N CYS A 32 16.45 -20.44 14.88
CA CYS A 32 15.44 -19.67 15.57
C CYS A 32 15.94 -18.23 15.75
N TYR A 33 15.11 -17.27 15.38
CA TYR A 33 15.32 -15.84 15.66
C TYR A 33 14.25 -15.37 16.63
N THR A 34 14.65 -14.60 17.62
CA THR A 34 13.73 -13.94 18.54
C THR A 34 14.28 -12.59 18.96
N THR A 35 13.42 -11.70 19.39
CA THR A 35 13.73 -10.33 19.77
C THR A 35 13.11 -9.95 21.10
N GLN A 36 13.48 -8.80 21.64
CA GLN A 36 12.84 -8.23 22.83
C GLN A 36 11.38 -7.80 22.61
N LEU A 37 10.88 -7.82 21.37
CA LEU A 37 9.45 -7.66 21.09
C LEU A 37 8.68 -8.93 21.43
N ASP A 38 9.33 -10.10 21.31
CA ASP A 38 8.70 -11.39 21.59
C ASP A 38 8.62 -11.66 23.09
N MET A 39 9.70 -11.31 23.83
CA MET A 39 9.80 -11.58 25.28
C MET A 39 10.90 -10.75 25.96
N PRO A 40 10.92 -10.69 27.31
CA PRO A 40 11.98 -10.04 28.06
C PRO A 40 13.38 -10.57 27.72
N LYS A 41 14.37 -9.69 27.71
CA LYS A 41 15.77 -10.01 27.35
C LYS A 41 16.33 -11.22 28.11
N GLU A 42 15.96 -11.33 29.36
CA GLU A 42 16.44 -12.37 30.30
C GLU A 42 15.91 -13.76 29.93
N GLU A 43 14.81 -13.83 29.17
CA GLU A 43 14.14 -15.07 28.77
C GLU A 43 14.50 -15.53 27.36
N LEU A 44 15.14 -14.67 26.54
CA LEU A 44 15.41 -14.93 25.12
C LEU A 44 16.22 -16.23 24.89
N GLU A 45 17.29 -16.44 25.69
CA GLU A 45 18.15 -17.63 25.54
C GLU A 45 17.42 -18.93 25.85
N VAL A 46 16.60 -18.93 26.91
CA VAL A 46 15.78 -20.08 27.29
C VAL A 46 14.78 -20.40 26.20
N PHE A 47 14.06 -19.40 25.74
CA PHE A 47 13.05 -19.55 24.68
C PHE A 47 13.64 -20.10 23.37
N VAL A 48 14.74 -19.50 22.88
CA VAL A 48 15.42 -19.99 21.67
C VAL A 48 15.84 -21.44 21.81
N THR A 49 16.35 -21.82 22.99
CA THR A 49 16.78 -23.18 23.26
C THR A 49 15.60 -24.15 23.25
N GLU A 50 14.48 -23.78 23.87
CA GLU A 50 13.26 -24.59 23.90
C GLU A 50 12.66 -24.76 22.49
N GLU A 51 12.57 -23.66 21.72
CA GLU A 51 12.06 -23.70 20.34
C GLU A 51 12.93 -24.56 19.40
N LEU A 52 14.25 -24.45 19.49
CA LEU A 52 15.16 -25.29 18.71
C LEU A 52 15.04 -26.76 19.11
N ASN A 53 14.87 -27.08 20.39
CA ASN A 53 14.67 -28.45 20.85
C ASN A 53 13.31 -29.00 20.38
N ARG A 54 12.26 -28.20 20.41
CA ARG A 54 10.96 -28.55 19.87
C ARG A 54 11.03 -28.83 18.37
N ALA A 55 11.61 -27.92 17.58
CA ALA A 55 11.78 -28.07 16.14
C ALA A 55 12.56 -29.36 15.78
N ARG A 56 13.60 -29.70 16.56
CA ARG A 56 14.37 -30.95 16.37
C ARG A 56 13.58 -32.19 16.71
N GLN A 57 12.70 -32.13 17.72
CA GLN A 57 11.83 -33.26 18.11
C GLN A 57 10.70 -33.51 17.09
N GLU A 58 10.11 -32.41 16.57
CA GLU A 58 9.07 -32.48 15.55
C GLU A 58 9.66 -32.90 14.19
N GLY A 59 10.89 -32.52 13.88
CA GLY A 59 11.62 -32.84 12.67
C GLY A 59 11.23 -32.02 11.45
N TYR A 60 12.09 -32.04 10.44
CA TYR A 60 11.95 -31.26 9.21
C TYR A 60 10.61 -31.54 8.50
N SER A 61 10.23 -32.81 8.33
CA SER A 61 9.03 -33.18 7.60
C SER A 61 7.74 -32.65 8.23
N TYR A 62 7.68 -32.54 9.56
CA TYR A 62 6.54 -31.95 10.26
C TYR A 62 6.47 -30.42 9.99
N LEU A 63 7.60 -29.74 10.06
CA LEU A 63 7.66 -28.28 9.79
C LEU A 63 7.32 -27.97 8.33
N GLU A 64 7.81 -28.82 7.40
CA GLU A 64 7.49 -28.71 5.97
C GLU A 64 5.98 -28.88 5.72
N GLU A 65 5.32 -29.87 6.32
CA GLU A 65 3.87 -30.10 6.16
C GLU A 65 3.07 -28.91 6.74
N ARG A 66 3.46 -28.38 7.90
CA ARG A 66 2.84 -27.19 8.49
C ARG A 66 2.97 -25.96 7.59
N GLN A 67 4.14 -25.74 6.99
CA GLN A 67 4.36 -24.68 6.02
C GLN A 67 3.49 -24.87 4.79
N LYS A 68 3.38 -26.10 4.30
CA LYS A 68 2.54 -26.44 3.15
C LYS A 68 1.06 -26.20 3.44
N GLU A 69 0.54 -26.67 4.57
CA GLU A 69 -0.85 -26.42 5.00
C GLU A 69 -1.16 -24.92 5.07
N TYR A 70 -0.23 -24.12 5.63
CA TYR A 70 -0.37 -22.67 5.69
C TYR A 70 -0.43 -22.05 4.28
N MET A 71 0.50 -22.41 3.40
CA MET A 71 0.54 -21.87 2.04
C MET A 71 -0.65 -22.34 1.19
N GLU A 72 -1.12 -23.57 1.36
CA GLU A 72 -2.34 -24.06 0.69
C GLU A 72 -3.58 -23.25 1.13
N SER A 73 -3.68 -22.92 2.42
CA SER A 73 -4.73 -22.05 2.94
C SER A 73 -4.68 -20.65 2.32
N PHE A 74 -3.49 -20.07 2.23
CA PHE A 74 -3.27 -18.77 1.59
C PHE A 74 -3.64 -18.80 0.10
N TRP A 75 -3.11 -19.77 -0.65
CA TRP A 75 -3.37 -19.91 -2.09
C TRP A 75 -4.83 -20.16 -2.41
N LYS A 76 -5.56 -20.84 -1.53
CA LYS A 76 -7.00 -21.03 -1.70
C LYS A 76 -7.77 -19.73 -1.88
N ILE A 77 -7.28 -18.62 -1.32
CA ILE A 77 -7.93 -17.31 -1.37
C ILE A 77 -7.18 -16.35 -2.29
N ALA A 78 -5.86 -16.25 -2.13
CA ALA A 78 -5.05 -15.23 -2.80
C ALA A 78 -4.59 -15.61 -4.21
N ASP A 79 -4.82 -16.84 -4.65
CA ASP A 79 -4.39 -17.31 -5.97
C ASP A 79 -4.99 -16.45 -7.09
N VAL A 80 -4.12 -16.07 -8.02
CA VAL A 80 -4.48 -15.42 -9.28
C VAL A 80 -4.04 -16.30 -10.43
N ARG A 81 -4.96 -16.65 -11.30
CA ARG A 81 -4.70 -17.52 -12.47
C ARG A 81 -4.78 -16.70 -13.74
N ILE A 82 -3.73 -16.77 -14.57
CA ILE A 82 -3.64 -16.13 -15.87
C ILE A 82 -3.46 -17.23 -16.92
N LYS A 83 -4.39 -17.33 -17.86
CA LYS A 83 -4.32 -18.29 -18.95
C LYS A 83 -3.84 -17.61 -20.23
N GLY A 84 -2.75 -18.15 -20.79
CA GLY A 84 -2.13 -17.64 -22.01
C GLY A 84 -0.71 -17.08 -21.80
N ASN A 85 -0.22 -16.96 -20.56
CA ASN A 85 1.14 -16.50 -20.30
C ASN A 85 1.72 -17.10 -19.00
N GLU A 86 2.54 -18.16 -19.11
CA GLU A 86 3.15 -18.85 -17.97
C GLU A 86 4.18 -17.98 -17.23
N ALA A 87 4.89 -17.09 -17.93
CA ALA A 87 5.87 -16.23 -17.30
C ALA A 87 5.21 -15.19 -16.38
N LEU A 88 4.08 -14.63 -16.78
CA LEU A 88 3.30 -13.71 -15.93
C LEU A 88 2.62 -14.47 -14.78
N GLN A 89 2.15 -15.71 -15.02
CA GLN A 89 1.66 -16.57 -13.95
C GLN A 89 2.72 -16.84 -12.89
N GLN A 90 3.96 -17.14 -13.28
CA GLN A 90 5.08 -17.28 -12.36
C GLN A 90 5.34 -15.98 -11.59
N GLY A 91 5.31 -14.84 -12.28
CA GLY A 91 5.54 -13.53 -11.69
C GLY A 91 4.55 -13.20 -10.58
N ILE A 92 3.25 -13.38 -10.83
CA ILE A 92 2.23 -13.06 -9.80
C ILE A 92 2.31 -14.01 -8.60
N HIS A 93 2.61 -15.31 -8.78
CA HIS A 93 2.79 -16.23 -7.68
C HIS A 93 4.04 -15.88 -6.85
N PHE A 94 5.15 -15.55 -7.50
CA PHE A 94 6.36 -15.09 -6.82
C PHE A 94 6.08 -13.84 -5.98
N ASN A 95 5.38 -12.86 -6.54
CA ASN A 95 5.07 -11.61 -5.87
C ASN A 95 4.15 -11.83 -4.65
N LEU A 96 3.08 -12.60 -4.78
CA LEU A 96 2.17 -12.91 -3.68
C LEU A 96 2.84 -13.69 -2.56
N PHE A 97 3.72 -14.65 -2.89
CA PHE A 97 4.51 -15.38 -1.90
C PHE A 97 5.36 -14.43 -1.04
N HIS A 98 6.07 -13.49 -1.66
CA HIS A 98 6.90 -12.55 -0.93
C HIS A 98 6.10 -11.57 -0.09
N ILE A 99 4.90 -11.16 -0.52
CA ILE A 99 4.00 -10.33 0.28
C ILE A 99 3.62 -11.03 1.58
N ILE A 100 3.05 -12.24 1.48
CA ILE A 100 2.56 -12.95 2.68
C ILE A 100 3.69 -13.39 3.60
N GLN A 101 4.86 -13.72 3.05
CA GLN A 101 6.04 -14.07 3.84
C GLN A 101 6.57 -12.90 4.67
N SER A 102 6.46 -11.66 4.15
CA SER A 102 7.10 -10.48 4.73
C SER A 102 6.18 -9.62 5.60
N ALA A 103 4.86 -9.81 5.53
CA ALA A 103 3.90 -9.04 6.31
C ALA A 103 4.03 -9.32 7.81
N GLY A 104 4.10 -8.27 8.63
CA GLY A 104 4.06 -8.36 10.09
C GLY A 104 2.73 -8.92 10.59
N ARG A 105 2.75 -9.77 11.63
CA ARG A 105 1.57 -10.49 12.14
C ARG A 105 1.38 -10.38 13.64
N ASP A 106 2.15 -9.54 14.30
CA ASP A 106 2.15 -9.38 15.76
C ASP A 106 1.52 -8.05 16.21
N GLY A 107 1.12 -7.19 15.26
CA GLY A 107 0.60 -5.86 15.53
C GLY A 107 1.64 -4.86 16.04
N ARG A 108 2.92 -5.22 16.03
CA ARG A 108 4.06 -4.39 16.48
C ARG A 108 5.10 -4.19 15.41
N THR A 109 5.09 -5.04 14.39
CA THR A 109 5.98 -4.96 13.23
C THR A 109 5.17 -4.65 11.97
N GLY A 110 5.73 -3.80 11.10
CA GLY A 110 5.20 -3.50 9.78
C GLY A 110 5.74 -4.45 8.71
N MET A 111 5.92 -3.92 7.51
CA MET A 111 6.55 -4.63 6.40
C MET A 111 7.66 -3.76 5.80
N GLY A 112 8.89 -4.28 5.76
CA GLY A 112 10.00 -3.60 5.11
C GLY A 112 9.78 -3.45 3.60
N ALA A 113 10.23 -2.32 3.03
CA ALA A 113 10.09 -2.06 1.58
C ALA A 113 10.79 -3.13 0.71
N LYS A 114 11.79 -3.83 1.28
CA LYS A 114 12.51 -4.95 0.66
C LYS A 114 12.11 -6.32 1.21
N GLY A 115 11.00 -6.39 1.94
CA GLY A 115 10.56 -7.62 2.59
C GLY A 115 11.66 -8.23 3.49
N LEU A 116 11.88 -9.54 3.35
CA LEU A 116 12.93 -10.30 4.08
C LEU A 116 14.12 -10.67 3.18
N SER A 117 14.32 -10.02 2.03
CA SER A 117 15.19 -10.53 0.96
C SER A 117 16.48 -9.74 0.74
N GLY A 118 16.69 -8.61 1.41
CA GLY A 118 17.89 -7.80 1.20
C GLY A 118 18.04 -6.67 2.21
N GLU A 119 19.17 -5.95 2.13
CA GLU A 119 19.56 -4.90 3.07
C GLU A 119 19.11 -3.49 2.64
N GLY A 120 18.49 -3.36 1.47
CA GLY A 120 18.00 -2.06 0.99
C GLY A 120 17.01 -1.44 1.97
N TYR A 121 17.17 -0.14 2.21
CA TYR A 121 16.43 0.63 3.21
C TYR A 121 16.55 0.13 4.66
N GLU A 122 17.48 -0.80 4.95
CA GLU A 122 17.86 -1.23 6.30
C GLU A 122 16.65 -1.71 7.14
N GLY A 123 15.69 -2.37 6.48
CA GLY A 123 14.48 -2.88 7.13
C GLY A 123 13.43 -1.83 7.50
N HIS A 124 13.59 -0.57 7.09
CA HIS A 124 12.61 0.48 7.38
C HIS A 124 11.30 0.28 6.64
N TYR A 125 10.23 0.78 7.26
CA TYR A 125 8.86 0.80 6.77
C TYR A 125 8.54 2.17 6.18
N PHE A 126 7.70 2.15 5.13
CA PHE A 126 7.23 3.32 4.41
C PHE A 126 5.72 3.17 4.14
N TRP A 127 5.15 4.14 3.44
CA TRP A 127 3.77 4.13 2.98
C TRP A 127 3.43 3.04 1.95
N ASP A 128 4.45 2.34 1.48
CA ASP A 128 4.38 1.13 0.64
C ASP A 128 3.38 0.13 1.21
N THR A 129 3.38 -0.02 2.54
CA THR A 129 2.48 -0.92 3.25
C THR A 129 1.03 -0.50 3.08
N GLU A 130 0.70 0.76 3.32
CA GLU A 130 -0.66 1.28 3.33
C GLU A 130 -1.26 1.34 1.93
N MET A 131 -0.48 1.77 0.94
CA MET A 131 -1.01 2.07 -0.39
C MET A 131 -0.92 0.89 -1.36
N TYR A 132 -0.02 -0.06 -1.11
CA TYR A 132 0.20 -1.18 -2.01
C TYR A 132 -0.08 -2.54 -1.36
N VAL A 133 0.53 -2.82 -0.20
CA VAL A 133 0.42 -4.13 0.45
C VAL A 133 -0.94 -4.34 1.10
N LEU A 134 -1.37 -3.37 1.89
CA LEU A 134 -2.61 -3.46 2.66
C LEU A 134 -3.85 -3.67 1.77
N PRO A 135 -4.01 -3.00 0.62
CA PRO A 135 -5.11 -3.28 -0.31
C PRO A 135 -5.18 -4.71 -0.81
N VAL A 136 -4.05 -5.42 -0.93
CA VAL A 136 -4.04 -6.86 -1.26
C VAL A 136 -4.53 -7.68 -0.08
N LEU A 137 -3.94 -7.45 1.10
CA LEU A 137 -4.22 -8.25 2.30
C LEU A 137 -5.64 -8.06 2.82
N VAL A 138 -6.22 -6.88 2.68
CA VAL A 138 -7.61 -6.62 3.08
C VAL A 138 -8.59 -7.58 2.39
N TYR A 139 -8.34 -7.91 1.12
CA TYR A 139 -9.19 -8.81 0.36
C TYR A 139 -8.78 -10.29 0.46
N THR A 140 -7.53 -10.58 0.84
CA THR A 140 -6.99 -11.96 0.84
C THR A 140 -6.73 -12.50 2.24
N GLU A 141 -6.16 -11.70 3.14
CA GLU A 141 -5.75 -12.03 4.51
C GLU A 141 -6.10 -10.88 5.48
N PRO A 142 -7.40 -10.64 5.77
CA PRO A 142 -7.83 -9.48 6.57
C PRO A 142 -7.20 -9.42 7.97
N GLU A 143 -6.84 -10.55 8.56
CA GLU A 143 -6.17 -10.61 9.86
C GLU A 143 -4.74 -10.03 9.77
N ALA A 144 -3.99 -10.37 8.72
CA ALA A 144 -2.68 -9.77 8.47
C ALA A 144 -2.78 -8.26 8.21
N ALA A 145 -3.80 -7.83 7.45
CA ALA A 145 -4.10 -6.41 7.25
C ALA A 145 -4.38 -5.69 8.58
N ARG A 146 -5.16 -6.30 9.46
CA ARG A 146 -5.44 -5.76 10.81
C ARG A 146 -4.16 -5.61 11.62
N HIS A 147 -3.25 -6.58 11.62
CA HIS A 147 -1.98 -6.49 12.33
C HIS A 147 -1.09 -5.36 11.82
N LEU A 148 -1.08 -5.08 10.52
CA LEU A 148 -0.34 -3.95 9.96
C LEU A 148 -0.96 -2.60 10.40
N LEU A 149 -2.28 -2.50 10.52
CA LEU A 149 -2.95 -1.34 11.10
C LEU A 149 -2.70 -1.24 12.62
N ASP A 150 -2.63 -2.36 13.32
CA ASP A 150 -2.26 -2.41 14.74
C ASP A 150 -0.84 -1.88 14.98
N TYR A 151 0.10 -2.14 14.07
CA TYR A 151 1.42 -1.53 14.11
C TYR A 151 1.31 0.02 14.08
N ARG A 152 0.49 0.59 13.18
CA ARG A 152 0.29 2.05 13.15
C ARG A 152 -0.34 2.57 14.45
N TYR A 153 -1.29 1.85 15.01
CA TYR A 153 -1.84 2.20 16.33
C TYR A 153 -0.79 2.11 17.44
N SER A 154 0.06 1.08 17.43
CA SER A 154 1.11 0.90 18.45
C SER A 154 2.16 2.03 18.44
N THR A 155 2.31 2.73 17.31
CA THR A 155 3.25 3.86 17.13
C THR A 155 2.57 5.24 17.16
N LEU A 156 1.31 5.31 17.59
CA LEU A 156 0.54 6.57 17.61
C LEU A 156 1.13 7.61 18.56
N ASP A 157 1.70 7.20 19.69
CA ASP A 157 2.33 8.13 20.64
C ASP A 157 3.62 8.76 20.07
N GLN A 158 4.39 8.02 19.28
CA GLN A 158 5.53 8.55 18.54
C GLN A 158 5.06 9.56 17.48
N ALA A 159 3.97 9.27 16.78
CA ALA A 159 3.38 10.18 15.81
C ALA A 159 2.85 11.47 16.48
N ARG A 160 2.28 11.39 17.69
CA ARG A 160 1.93 12.56 18.52
C ARG A 160 3.16 13.39 18.87
N SER A 161 4.21 12.71 19.35
CA SER A 161 5.48 13.38 19.70
C SER A 161 6.08 14.09 18.48
N ARG A 162 6.06 13.44 17.32
CA ARG A 162 6.54 14.04 16.07
C ARG A 162 5.73 15.28 15.67
N ALA A 163 4.42 15.24 15.78
CA ALA A 163 3.56 16.40 15.52
C ALA A 163 3.99 17.60 16.39
N ARG A 164 4.29 17.38 17.69
CA ARG A 164 4.79 18.44 18.61
C ARG A 164 6.15 18.98 18.18
N ILE A 165 7.08 18.11 17.75
CA ILE A 165 8.41 18.52 17.24
C ILE A 165 8.27 19.45 16.03
N LEU A 166 7.26 19.20 15.17
CA LEU A 166 7.01 20.02 13.97
C LEU A 166 6.09 21.22 14.23
N GLY A 167 5.74 21.49 15.50
CA GLY A 167 5.03 22.71 15.91
C GLY A 167 3.51 22.58 15.98
N HIS A 168 2.94 21.42 15.72
CA HIS A 168 1.50 21.20 15.88
C HIS A 168 1.12 21.04 17.35
N GLU A 169 0.10 21.75 17.81
CA GLU A 169 -0.34 21.71 19.20
C GLU A 169 -1.09 20.42 19.55
N LYS A 170 -1.80 19.82 18.57
CA LYS A 170 -2.62 18.62 18.72
C LYS A 170 -2.37 17.65 17.56
N GLY A 171 -2.92 16.45 17.66
CA GLY A 171 -2.91 15.46 16.61
C GLY A 171 -1.65 14.61 16.57
N ALA A 172 -1.59 13.73 15.59
CA ALA A 172 -0.50 12.82 15.33
C ALA A 172 -0.04 12.93 13.87
N LEU A 173 1.28 12.97 13.63
CA LEU A 173 1.89 13.00 12.31
C LEU A 173 2.81 11.80 12.15
N TYR A 174 2.40 10.84 11.35
CA TYR A 174 3.17 9.62 11.10
C TYR A 174 4.43 9.89 10.28
N PRO A 175 5.54 9.19 10.57
CA PRO A 175 6.80 9.37 9.86
C PRO A 175 6.75 8.77 8.45
N TRP A 176 7.56 9.34 7.54
CA TRP A 176 7.76 8.79 6.21
C TRP A 176 8.60 7.51 6.22
N ARG A 177 9.70 7.50 6.99
CA ARG A 177 10.62 6.36 7.13
C ARG A 177 10.77 5.99 8.59
N THR A 178 10.49 4.74 8.97
CA THR A 178 10.50 4.33 10.38
C THR A 178 10.65 2.82 10.57
N ILE A 179 11.01 2.42 11.80
CA ILE A 179 10.83 1.06 12.32
C ILE A 179 9.97 1.10 13.58
N ASN A 180 10.31 2.01 14.51
CA ASN A 180 9.71 2.12 15.84
C ASN A 180 8.67 3.26 15.98
N GLY A 181 8.28 3.89 14.87
CA GLY A 181 7.37 5.03 14.86
C GLY A 181 8.05 6.41 14.88
N GLU A 182 9.37 6.48 15.07
CA GLU A 182 10.13 7.71 14.97
C GLU A 182 10.60 7.97 13.54
N GLU A 183 10.71 9.24 13.13
CA GLU A 183 11.17 9.62 11.79
C GLU A 183 12.68 9.38 11.64
N ALA A 184 13.06 8.53 10.69
CA ALA A 184 14.44 8.17 10.40
C ALA A 184 14.98 8.75 9.08
N SER A 185 14.28 9.67 8.41
CA SER A 185 14.78 10.33 7.21
C SER A 185 15.83 11.38 7.54
N THR A 186 16.90 11.42 6.75
CA THR A 186 18.02 12.35 6.94
C THR A 186 17.89 13.64 6.14
N TYR A 187 16.99 13.69 5.17
CA TYR A 187 16.77 14.83 4.30
C TYR A 187 15.30 15.30 4.42
N TYR A 188 15.07 16.29 5.28
CA TYR A 188 13.73 16.74 5.65
C TYR A 188 12.84 17.17 4.47
N PRO A 189 13.35 17.83 3.40
CA PRO A 189 12.48 18.24 2.31
C PRO A 189 11.83 17.05 1.59
N LEU A 190 12.54 15.93 1.51
CA LEU A 190 12.02 14.73 0.87
C LEU A 190 11.19 13.88 1.83
N GLY A 191 11.69 13.59 3.03
CA GLY A 191 11.05 12.66 3.97
C GLY A 191 10.10 13.34 4.96
N THR A 192 10.63 14.19 5.85
CA THR A 192 9.84 14.81 6.93
C THR A 192 8.64 15.61 6.41
N ALA A 193 8.76 16.24 5.23
CA ALA A 193 7.71 17.05 4.62
C ALA A 193 6.60 16.22 3.94
N GLN A 194 6.69 14.88 3.92
CA GLN A 194 5.64 14.01 3.38
C GLN A 194 4.50 13.83 4.39
N TYR A 195 3.64 14.81 4.48
CA TYR A 195 2.47 14.82 5.36
C TYR A 195 1.36 13.85 4.87
N HIS A 196 1.36 13.51 3.58
CA HIS A 196 0.36 12.63 2.99
C HIS A 196 0.31 11.24 3.65
N ILE A 197 1.37 10.82 4.36
CA ILE A 197 1.41 9.57 5.14
C ILE A 197 0.20 9.45 6.08
N ASN A 198 -0.24 10.55 6.69
CA ASN A 198 -1.46 10.57 7.50
C ASN A 198 -2.70 10.17 6.69
N GLY A 199 -2.83 10.74 5.49
CA GLY A 199 -3.93 10.42 4.57
C GLY A 199 -3.86 9.00 4.05
N ASP A 200 -2.65 8.49 3.78
CA ASP A 200 -2.42 7.12 3.31
C ASP A 200 -2.86 6.09 4.35
N ILE A 201 -2.53 6.32 5.63
CA ILE A 201 -2.96 5.48 6.74
C ILE A 201 -4.48 5.55 6.93
N SER A 202 -5.07 6.75 6.82
CA SER A 202 -6.53 6.92 6.88
C SER A 202 -7.23 6.15 5.75
N TYR A 203 -6.72 6.25 4.52
CA TYR A 203 -7.26 5.52 3.37
C TYR A 203 -7.21 4.00 3.58
N ALA A 204 -6.06 3.47 4.01
CA ALA A 204 -5.88 2.05 4.27
C ALA A 204 -6.83 1.54 5.38
N LEU A 205 -6.98 2.31 6.45
CA LEU A 205 -7.93 2.02 7.52
C LEU A 205 -9.37 2.08 7.03
N SER A 206 -9.74 3.10 6.25
CA SER A 206 -11.07 3.24 5.67
C SER A 206 -11.40 2.07 4.73
N LEU A 207 -10.44 1.67 3.88
CA LEU A 207 -10.58 0.49 3.00
C LEU A 207 -10.79 -0.79 3.82
N TYR A 208 -9.99 -1.00 4.87
CA TYR A 208 -10.14 -2.15 5.76
C TYR A 208 -11.55 -2.22 6.37
N LEU A 209 -12.02 -1.11 6.93
CA LEU A 209 -13.37 -1.04 7.54
C LEU A 209 -14.50 -1.27 6.52
N GLN A 210 -14.35 -0.73 5.31
CA GLN A 210 -15.35 -0.89 4.26
C GLN A 210 -15.43 -2.33 3.74
N VAL A 211 -14.31 -2.98 3.54
CA VAL A 211 -14.22 -4.34 3.00
C VAL A 211 -14.58 -5.39 4.04
N THR A 212 -14.10 -5.23 5.28
CA THR A 212 -14.34 -6.22 6.35
C THR A 212 -15.64 -6.00 7.10
N GLY A 213 -16.05 -4.74 7.27
CA GLY A 213 -17.14 -4.35 8.17
C GLY A 213 -16.76 -4.42 9.65
N ASP A 214 -15.47 -4.42 10.01
CA ASP A 214 -14.97 -4.53 11.39
C ASP A 214 -15.17 -3.24 12.18
N VAL A 215 -16.41 -3.02 12.61
CA VAL A 215 -16.78 -1.84 13.42
C VAL A 215 -16.17 -1.85 14.82
N GLU A 216 -15.79 -3.02 15.34
CA GLU A 216 -15.11 -3.10 16.64
C GLU A 216 -13.70 -2.49 16.53
N TYR A 217 -12.99 -2.74 15.44
CA TYR A 217 -11.71 -2.09 15.19
C TYR A 217 -11.83 -0.56 15.14
N LEU A 218 -12.90 -0.05 14.48
CA LEU A 218 -13.18 1.39 14.47
C LEU A 218 -13.33 1.95 15.90
N LYS A 219 -14.11 1.27 16.75
CA LYS A 219 -14.36 1.70 18.14
C LYS A 219 -13.12 1.65 19.02
N GLU A 220 -12.33 0.59 18.91
CA GLU A 220 -11.19 0.32 19.78
C GLU A 220 -9.94 1.14 19.42
N LYS A 221 -9.70 1.37 18.13
CA LYS A 221 -8.43 1.93 17.62
C LYS A 221 -8.61 2.91 16.46
N GLY A 222 -9.45 2.55 15.47
CA GLY A 222 -9.54 3.27 14.22
C GLY A 222 -9.96 4.72 14.37
N ALA A 223 -10.98 5.00 15.18
CA ALA A 223 -11.46 6.35 15.40
C ALA A 223 -10.41 7.27 16.03
N GLU A 224 -9.59 6.73 16.93
CA GLU A 224 -8.48 7.47 17.53
C GLU A 224 -7.43 7.88 16.50
N ILE A 225 -7.03 6.96 15.61
CA ILE A 225 -6.12 7.28 14.50
C ILE A 225 -6.71 8.38 13.61
N LEU A 226 -7.99 8.24 13.20
CA LEU A 226 -8.65 9.19 12.30
C LEU A 226 -8.77 10.59 12.92
N ILE A 227 -9.14 10.70 14.20
CA ILE A 227 -9.25 11.98 14.90
C ILE A 227 -7.87 12.65 15.02
N GLU A 228 -6.85 11.90 15.43
CA GLU A 228 -5.52 12.45 15.66
C GLU A 228 -4.83 12.88 14.35
N THR A 229 -5.02 12.14 13.26
CA THR A 229 -4.50 12.53 11.95
C THR A 229 -5.26 13.74 11.37
N ALA A 230 -6.58 13.80 11.54
CA ALA A 230 -7.42 14.92 11.10
C ALA A 230 -7.05 16.25 11.78
N ARG A 231 -6.65 16.22 13.05
CA ARG A 231 -6.21 17.41 13.79
C ARG A 231 -4.99 18.07 13.16
N VAL A 232 -4.04 17.28 12.64
CA VAL A 232 -2.86 17.82 11.95
C VAL A 232 -3.28 18.52 10.66
N TRP A 233 -4.22 17.95 9.91
CA TRP A 233 -4.72 18.56 8.67
C TRP A 233 -5.45 19.89 8.93
N ALA A 234 -6.12 20.02 10.05
CA ALA A 234 -6.80 21.26 10.43
C ALA A 234 -5.84 22.37 10.89
N ASP A 235 -4.60 22.00 11.26
CA ASP A 235 -3.58 22.93 11.77
C ASP A 235 -2.52 23.30 10.72
N VAL A 236 -2.13 22.39 9.83
CA VAL A 236 -1.02 22.60 8.87
C VAL A 236 -1.34 23.61 7.78
N GLY A 237 -2.60 23.79 7.40
CA GLY A 237 -3.01 24.69 6.34
C GLY A 237 -3.69 25.95 6.84
N SER A 238 -4.12 26.78 5.91
CA SER A 238 -4.84 28.02 6.21
C SER A 238 -5.83 28.43 5.13
N PHE A 239 -6.86 29.22 5.49
CA PHE A 239 -7.79 29.82 4.53
C PHE A 239 -7.12 31.03 3.84
N ALA A 240 -6.61 30.83 2.63
CA ALA A 240 -5.81 31.79 1.90
C ALA A 240 -6.67 32.81 1.14
N LYS A 241 -6.60 34.09 1.51
CA LYS A 241 -7.33 35.17 0.82
C LYS A 241 -6.95 35.30 -0.66
N CYS A 242 -5.68 35.08 -1.00
CA CYS A 242 -5.18 35.09 -2.39
C CYS A 242 -5.73 33.93 -3.25
N LYS A 243 -6.28 32.90 -2.64
CA LYS A 243 -6.96 31.77 -3.29
C LYS A 243 -8.48 31.82 -3.07
N GLY A 244 -9.05 33.00 -2.87
CA GLY A 244 -10.51 33.18 -2.70
C GLY A 244 -11.06 32.60 -1.41
N GLY A 245 -10.24 32.47 -0.36
CA GLY A 245 -10.66 31.90 0.92
C GLY A 245 -10.68 30.37 0.94
N LYS A 246 -10.06 29.72 -0.04
CA LYS A 246 -9.86 28.26 -0.05
C LYS A 246 -8.81 27.85 0.99
N TYR A 247 -8.94 26.63 1.50
CA TYR A 247 -7.96 26.05 2.42
C TYR A 247 -6.77 25.52 1.64
N CYS A 248 -5.57 26.01 1.97
CA CYS A 248 -4.32 25.72 1.29
C CYS A 248 -3.31 25.09 2.24
N ILE A 249 -2.55 24.13 1.74
CA ILE A 249 -1.44 23.48 2.46
C ILE A 249 -0.16 23.80 1.70
N CYS A 250 0.81 24.41 2.40
CA CYS A 250 2.07 24.83 1.82
C CYS A 250 3.25 24.02 2.36
N ASP A 251 4.39 24.07 1.64
CA ASP A 251 5.66 23.46 2.04
C ASP A 251 5.56 21.96 2.36
N VAL A 252 4.83 21.20 1.55
CA VAL A 252 4.71 19.76 1.66
C VAL A 252 5.36 19.04 0.48
N THR A 253 5.70 17.77 0.66
CA THR A 253 6.16 16.88 -0.40
C THR A 253 5.11 15.81 -0.61
N GLY A 254 4.66 15.66 -1.86
CA GLY A 254 3.74 14.59 -2.26
C GLY A 254 4.46 13.26 -2.49
N PRO A 255 3.76 12.27 -3.08
CA PRO A 255 4.36 11.01 -3.53
C PRO A 255 5.55 11.20 -4.48
N ASP A 256 5.49 12.20 -5.36
CA ASP A 256 6.61 12.52 -6.23
C ASP A 256 7.76 13.16 -5.46
N GLU A 257 8.92 12.51 -5.46
CA GLU A 257 10.10 12.94 -4.72
C GLU A 257 11.00 13.91 -5.52
N TYR A 258 10.70 14.16 -6.81
CA TYR A 258 11.45 15.14 -7.60
C TYR A 258 11.01 16.57 -7.36
N ASN A 259 9.80 16.76 -6.84
CA ASN A 259 9.23 18.06 -6.51
C ASN A 259 8.93 18.12 -5.00
N VAL A 260 9.88 18.66 -4.24
CA VAL A 260 9.78 18.74 -2.78
C VAL A 260 9.48 20.15 -2.29
N LEU A 261 8.86 20.26 -1.10
CA LEU A 261 8.45 21.54 -0.48
C LEU A 261 7.64 22.41 -1.45
N VAL A 262 6.53 21.87 -1.91
CA VAL A 262 5.62 22.51 -2.84
C VAL A 262 4.36 23.00 -2.14
N ASP A 263 3.69 23.98 -2.76
CA ASP A 263 2.42 24.49 -2.28
C ASP A 263 1.27 23.79 -2.97
N ASN A 264 0.28 23.38 -2.17
CA ASN A 264 -0.95 22.78 -2.65
C ASN A 264 -0.71 21.54 -3.54
N ASN A 265 0.11 20.58 -3.06
CA ASN A 265 0.25 19.31 -3.75
C ASN A 265 -1.14 18.67 -3.89
N PHE A 266 -1.52 18.31 -5.12
CA PHE A 266 -2.85 17.77 -5.42
C PHE A 266 -3.17 16.52 -4.63
N TYR A 267 -2.24 15.56 -4.60
CA TYR A 267 -2.41 14.31 -3.86
C TYR A 267 -2.56 14.56 -2.37
N THR A 268 -1.65 15.34 -1.78
CA THR A 268 -1.69 15.66 -0.34
C THR A 268 -3.00 16.34 0.04
N ASN A 269 -3.46 17.33 -0.74
CA ASN A 269 -4.71 18.03 -0.46
C ASN A 269 -5.93 17.10 -0.60
N LEU A 270 -5.90 16.18 -1.57
CA LEU A 270 -6.96 15.19 -1.75
C LEU A 270 -7.02 14.22 -0.56
N MET A 271 -5.89 13.65 -0.19
CA MET A 271 -5.80 12.72 0.93
C MET A 271 -6.12 13.39 2.27
N ALA A 272 -5.70 14.64 2.48
CA ALA A 272 -6.08 15.44 3.64
C ALA A 272 -7.59 15.64 3.74
N ARG A 273 -8.24 16.03 2.62
CA ARG A 273 -9.69 16.20 2.55
C ARG A 273 -10.44 14.92 2.89
N GLU A 274 -10.02 13.80 2.34
CA GLU A 274 -10.69 12.52 2.56
C GLU A 274 -10.41 11.97 3.98
N ASN A 275 -9.20 12.16 4.54
CA ASN A 275 -8.94 11.82 5.95
C ASN A 275 -9.81 12.64 6.92
N LEU A 276 -9.99 13.94 6.66
CA LEU A 276 -10.92 14.77 7.44
C LEU A 276 -12.36 14.25 7.33
N ARG A 277 -12.78 13.80 6.16
CA ARG A 277 -14.11 13.20 5.92
C ARG A 277 -14.26 11.88 6.68
N ASP A 278 -13.26 11.01 6.62
CA ASP A 278 -13.26 9.74 7.34
C ASP A 278 -13.35 9.96 8.85
N ALA A 279 -12.63 10.95 9.38
CA ALA A 279 -12.72 11.33 10.80
C ALA A 279 -14.11 11.87 11.18
N VAL A 280 -14.71 12.73 10.36
CA VAL A 280 -16.10 13.20 10.56
C VAL A 280 -17.07 12.02 10.57
N ASN A 281 -16.97 11.14 9.58
CA ASN A 281 -17.83 9.96 9.47
C ASN A 281 -17.68 9.03 10.68
N ALA A 282 -16.45 8.83 11.17
CA ALA A 282 -16.17 8.03 12.35
C ALA A 282 -16.82 8.63 13.61
N VAL A 283 -16.70 9.94 13.82
CA VAL A 283 -17.33 10.64 14.95
C VAL A 283 -18.86 10.52 14.88
N GLU A 284 -19.46 10.80 13.73
CA GLU A 284 -20.92 10.71 13.53
C GLU A 284 -21.43 9.26 13.72
N TYR A 285 -20.64 8.27 13.27
CA TYR A 285 -20.97 6.87 13.53
C TYR A 285 -20.94 6.54 15.02
N LEU A 286 -19.90 6.94 15.74
CA LEU A 286 -19.79 6.70 17.17
C LEU A 286 -20.87 7.44 17.97
N GLU A 287 -21.18 8.69 17.61
CA GLU A 287 -22.25 9.45 18.23
C GLU A 287 -23.60 8.71 18.17
N THR A 288 -23.87 8.07 17.03
CA THR A 288 -25.14 7.38 16.77
C THR A 288 -25.17 5.96 17.35
N HIS A 289 -24.07 5.20 17.23
CA HIS A 289 -24.06 3.75 17.46
C HIS A 289 -23.23 3.30 18.67
N ALA A 290 -22.31 4.15 19.16
CA ALA A 290 -21.42 3.82 20.28
C ALA A 290 -21.04 5.07 21.11
N PRO A 291 -22.03 5.81 21.66
CA PRO A 291 -21.77 7.10 22.33
C PRO A 291 -20.83 6.98 23.54
N GLU A 292 -20.79 5.82 24.19
CA GLU A 292 -19.85 5.55 25.29
C GLU A 292 -18.39 5.53 24.82
N CYS A 293 -18.14 4.95 23.62
CA CYS A 293 -16.81 4.95 23.00
C CYS A 293 -16.40 6.39 22.62
N LEU A 294 -17.32 7.16 22.05
CA LEU A 294 -17.06 8.57 21.73
C LEU A 294 -16.69 9.37 22.98
N LYS A 295 -17.47 9.21 24.04
CA LYS A 295 -17.19 9.89 25.32
C LYS A 295 -15.81 9.51 25.90
N ALA A 296 -15.42 8.24 25.82
CA ALA A 296 -14.10 7.79 26.26
C ALA A 296 -12.99 8.44 25.41
N LEU A 297 -13.20 8.59 24.10
CA LEU A 297 -12.25 9.30 23.21
C LEU A 297 -12.21 10.79 23.50
N GLU A 298 -13.33 11.45 23.76
CA GLU A 298 -13.39 12.86 24.16
C GLU A 298 -12.56 13.11 25.44
N GLU A 299 -12.72 12.25 26.44
CA GLU A 299 -11.96 12.34 27.70
C GLU A 299 -10.47 12.04 27.46
N LYS A 300 -10.13 10.99 26.70
CA LYS A 300 -8.74 10.56 26.44
C LYS A 300 -7.95 11.59 25.64
N LEU A 301 -8.59 12.18 24.61
CA LEU A 301 -7.93 13.04 23.62
C LEU A 301 -8.14 14.53 23.89
N GLU A 302 -8.88 14.89 24.94
CA GLU A 302 -9.39 16.26 25.14
C GLU A 302 -10.05 16.76 23.81
N PHE A 303 -10.86 15.87 23.21
CA PHE A 303 -11.54 16.09 21.93
C PHE A 303 -12.91 16.67 22.16
N SER A 304 -13.31 17.58 21.29
CA SER A 304 -14.69 18.07 21.22
C SER A 304 -15.25 17.81 19.82
N THR A 305 -16.45 17.28 19.74
CA THR A 305 -17.16 17.11 18.46
C THR A 305 -17.32 18.43 17.69
N GLU A 306 -17.19 19.59 18.35
CA GLU A 306 -17.15 20.90 17.69
C GLU A 306 -15.93 21.05 16.75
N GLU A 307 -14.84 20.32 16.96
CA GLU A 307 -13.68 20.30 16.04
C GLU A 307 -14.12 19.86 14.64
N THR A 308 -15.13 18.98 14.53
CA THR A 308 -15.66 18.53 13.23
C THR A 308 -16.29 19.63 12.40
N LEU A 309 -16.74 20.74 13.02
CA LEU A 309 -17.30 21.89 12.28
C LEU A 309 -16.21 22.55 11.41
N LEU A 310 -15.02 22.75 11.97
CA LEU A 310 -13.87 23.23 11.22
C LEU A 310 -13.45 22.23 10.14
N TRP A 311 -13.43 20.93 10.46
CA TRP A 311 -13.09 19.89 9.48
C TRP A 311 -14.05 19.88 8.29
N LYS A 312 -15.36 20.02 8.52
CA LYS A 312 -16.37 20.14 7.46
C LYS A 312 -16.14 21.40 6.60
N GLU A 313 -15.79 22.53 7.20
CA GLU A 313 -15.46 23.74 6.46
C GLU A 313 -14.20 23.55 5.58
N ILE A 314 -13.17 22.88 6.11
CA ILE A 314 -11.93 22.59 5.35
C ILE A 314 -12.26 21.65 4.18
N ILE A 315 -13.03 20.59 4.38
CA ILE A 315 -13.47 19.66 3.33
C ILE A 315 -14.10 20.40 2.15
N GLU A 316 -15.03 21.35 2.44
CA GLU A 316 -15.74 22.13 1.42
C GLU A 316 -14.84 23.13 0.70
N LYS A 317 -13.85 23.67 1.41
CA LYS A 317 -13.00 24.75 0.91
C LYS A 317 -11.60 24.30 0.50
N MET A 318 -11.28 23.00 0.55
CA MET A 318 -9.97 22.51 0.14
C MET A 318 -9.65 22.97 -1.27
N TYR A 319 -8.43 23.50 -1.44
CA TYR A 319 -7.96 24.01 -2.73
C TYR A 319 -7.29 22.88 -3.53
N PHE A 320 -7.58 22.87 -4.81
CA PHE A 320 -6.90 22.02 -5.79
C PHE A 320 -6.39 22.89 -6.93
N PRO A 321 -5.10 22.82 -7.30
CA PRO A 321 -4.59 23.49 -8.48
C PRO A 321 -5.27 22.95 -9.74
N TYR A 322 -5.63 23.83 -10.67
CA TYR A 322 -6.29 23.45 -11.92
C TYR A 322 -5.80 24.33 -13.08
N ASP A 323 -5.42 23.71 -14.19
CA ASP A 323 -5.06 24.37 -15.45
C ASP A 323 -6.28 24.40 -16.37
N GLU A 324 -6.90 25.57 -16.50
CA GLU A 324 -8.12 25.77 -17.32
C GLU A 324 -7.89 25.54 -18.81
N GLU A 325 -6.67 25.80 -19.33
CA GLU A 325 -6.34 25.64 -20.73
C GLU A 325 -6.26 24.15 -21.12
N ARG A 326 -5.61 23.36 -20.26
CA ARG A 326 -5.43 21.91 -20.48
C ARG A 326 -6.53 21.07 -19.85
N GLN A 327 -7.30 21.65 -18.96
CA GLN A 327 -8.32 20.95 -18.16
C GLN A 327 -7.73 19.77 -17.36
N VAL A 328 -6.58 19.99 -16.72
CA VAL A 328 -5.88 19.01 -15.89
C VAL A 328 -5.61 19.60 -14.49
N TYR A 329 -5.36 18.72 -13.55
CA TYR A 329 -4.91 19.09 -12.21
C TYR A 329 -3.38 19.02 -12.14
N PRO A 330 -2.67 20.16 -12.14
CA PRO A 330 -1.23 20.16 -11.87
C PRO A 330 -0.90 19.56 -10.51
N MET A 331 0.26 18.94 -10.41
CA MET A 331 0.72 18.29 -9.17
C MET A 331 0.86 19.27 -8.00
N ASP A 332 1.20 20.52 -8.28
CA ASP A 332 1.30 21.62 -7.32
C ASP A 332 1.14 22.97 -8.02
N ASP A 333 1.03 24.05 -7.24
CA ASP A 333 0.87 25.42 -7.77
C ASP A 333 1.99 25.87 -8.73
N GLY A 334 3.20 25.36 -8.55
CA GLY A 334 4.37 25.72 -9.36
C GLY A 334 4.61 24.82 -10.56
N PHE A 335 3.95 23.68 -10.67
CA PHE A 335 4.29 22.62 -11.62
C PHE A 335 4.30 23.10 -13.07
N MET A 336 3.28 23.85 -13.49
CA MET A 336 3.15 24.33 -14.86
C MET A 336 4.13 25.44 -15.23
N MET A 337 4.74 26.11 -14.23
CA MET A 337 5.75 27.17 -14.44
C MET A 337 7.16 26.62 -14.66
N ARG A 338 7.39 25.33 -14.34
CA ARG A 338 8.71 24.71 -14.46
C ARG A 338 9.07 24.49 -15.93
N LYS A 339 10.38 24.44 -16.21
CA LYS A 339 10.90 24.15 -17.55
C LYS A 339 10.44 22.77 -18.00
N PRO A 340 9.97 22.59 -19.25
CA PRO A 340 9.74 21.26 -19.79
C PRO A 340 11.01 20.41 -19.69
N TRP A 341 10.84 19.16 -19.27
CA TRP A 341 11.91 18.17 -19.31
C TRP A 341 12.16 17.74 -20.76
N ASP A 342 13.42 17.58 -21.11
CA ASP A 342 13.84 17.06 -22.43
C ASP A 342 14.94 16.03 -22.22
N GLU A 343 14.53 14.79 -22.18
CA GLU A 343 15.42 13.64 -21.95
C GLU A 343 16.54 13.54 -23.00
N ASN A 344 16.29 14.02 -24.23
CA ASN A 344 17.30 13.99 -25.31
C ASN A 344 18.51 14.89 -25.02
N LYS A 345 18.38 15.86 -24.12
CA LYS A 345 19.49 16.70 -23.67
C LYS A 345 20.31 16.07 -22.55
N ILE A 346 19.87 14.94 -22.03
CA ILE A 346 20.54 14.23 -20.94
C ILE A 346 21.30 13.04 -21.53
N PRO A 347 22.60 12.88 -21.24
CA PRO A 347 23.37 11.72 -21.65
C PRO A 347 22.69 10.43 -21.17
N PRO A 348 22.55 9.38 -22.00
CA PRO A 348 21.84 8.15 -21.65
C PRO A 348 22.28 7.54 -20.31
N GLU A 349 23.58 7.55 -20.03
CA GLU A 349 24.17 7.02 -18.80
C GLU A 349 23.80 7.84 -17.54
N LYS A 350 23.20 9.03 -17.68
CA LYS A 350 22.77 9.90 -16.58
C LYS A 350 21.25 10.02 -16.44
N ARG A 351 20.48 9.30 -17.26
CA ARG A 351 19.01 9.38 -17.26
C ARG A 351 18.40 8.62 -16.08
N ALA A 352 18.96 7.44 -15.78
CA ALA A 352 18.58 6.71 -14.60
C ALA A 352 19.12 7.41 -13.33
N TRP A 353 18.36 7.33 -12.24
CA TRP A 353 18.77 7.81 -10.91
C TRP A 353 19.30 9.25 -10.94
N LEU A 354 18.44 10.19 -11.33
CA LEU A 354 18.82 11.60 -11.49
C LEU A 354 19.48 12.21 -10.25
N TYR A 355 19.10 11.82 -9.05
CA TYR A 355 19.71 12.32 -7.81
C TYR A 355 21.18 11.93 -7.62
N GLU A 356 21.65 10.88 -8.27
CA GLU A 356 23.08 10.52 -8.25
C GLU A 356 23.91 11.38 -9.20
N ASN A 357 23.28 11.93 -10.24
CA ASN A 357 23.95 12.63 -11.32
C ASN A 357 23.74 14.14 -11.31
N TYR A 358 22.68 14.62 -10.67
CA TYR A 358 22.29 16.03 -10.69
C TYR A 358 21.91 16.53 -9.30
N HIS A 359 22.24 17.79 -9.03
CA HIS A 359 21.84 18.44 -7.80
C HIS A 359 20.30 18.57 -7.73
N PRO A 360 19.66 18.38 -6.58
CA PRO A 360 18.20 18.47 -6.42
C PRO A 360 17.58 19.74 -7.03
N LEU A 361 18.22 20.91 -6.88
CA LEU A 361 17.74 22.15 -7.47
C LEU A 361 17.66 22.13 -9.01
N PHE A 362 18.47 21.31 -9.68
CA PHE A 362 18.35 21.13 -11.12
C PHE A 362 17.06 20.37 -11.43
N ILE A 363 16.83 19.27 -10.70
CA ILE A 363 15.65 18.41 -10.86
C ILE A 363 14.37 19.21 -10.63
N MET A 364 14.26 19.91 -9.48
CA MET A 364 13.10 20.70 -9.07
C MET A 364 12.69 21.81 -10.03
N ARG A 365 13.60 22.26 -10.89
CA ARG A 365 13.33 23.32 -11.88
C ARG A 365 12.69 22.81 -13.15
N HIS A 366 12.52 21.49 -13.28
CA HIS A 366 11.93 20.89 -14.47
C HIS A 366 10.55 20.32 -14.18
N ARG A 367 9.67 20.40 -15.20
CA ARG A 367 8.35 19.82 -15.17
C ARG A 367 8.44 18.34 -15.49
N MET A 368 8.65 17.53 -14.48
CA MET A 368 8.75 16.08 -14.53
C MET A 368 8.37 15.49 -13.17
N SER A 369 8.00 14.24 -13.18
CA SER A 369 7.69 13.45 -11.99
C SER A 369 8.52 12.16 -11.98
N LYS A 370 8.98 11.76 -10.80
CA LYS A 370 9.66 10.47 -10.59
C LYS A 370 8.68 9.30 -10.72
N GLN A 371 7.47 9.47 -10.20
CA GLN A 371 6.46 8.43 -10.01
C GLN A 371 5.05 9.01 -9.98
N ALA A 372 4.04 8.13 -9.89
CA ALA A 372 2.64 8.53 -9.78
C ALA A 372 2.39 9.42 -8.53
N ASP A 373 1.73 10.54 -8.71
CA ASP A 373 1.30 11.49 -7.68
C ASP A 373 -0.18 11.83 -7.89
N ALA A 374 -0.54 12.86 -8.65
CA ALA A 374 -1.93 13.21 -8.93
C ALA A 374 -2.75 12.02 -9.50
N ILE A 375 -2.15 11.21 -10.38
CA ILE A 375 -2.79 10.01 -10.95
C ILE A 375 -3.09 8.95 -9.89
N LEU A 376 -2.22 8.81 -8.89
CA LEU A 376 -2.48 7.93 -7.74
C LEU A 376 -3.72 8.42 -6.97
N GLY A 377 -3.81 9.71 -6.66
CA GLY A 377 -4.99 10.27 -5.99
C GLY A 377 -6.29 10.06 -6.77
N MET A 378 -6.25 10.23 -8.09
CA MET A 378 -7.40 9.98 -8.96
C MET A 378 -7.81 8.50 -9.01
N TYR A 379 -6.85 7.58 -8.92
CA TYR A 379 -7.15 6.16 -8.80
C TYR A 379 -7.84 5.82 -7.48
N LEU A 380 -7.28 6.26 -6.37
CA LEU A 380 -7.79 5.93 -5.03
C LEU A 380 -9.21 6.47 -4.79
N HIS A 381 -9.48 7.66 -5.29
CA HIS A 381 -10.76 8.36 -5.14
C HIS A 381 -11.45 8.58 -6.50
N SER A 382 -11.45 7.54 -7.35
CA SER A 382 -11.99 7.62 -8.72
C SER A 382 -13.46 8.04 -8.82
N ASN A 383 -14.24 7.82 -7.76
CA ASN A 383 -15.63 8.29 -7.66
C ASN A 383 -15.79 9.83 -7.61
N LEU A 384 -14.71 10.57 -7.43
CA LEU A 384 -14.71 12.03 -7.39
C LEU A 384 -14.41 12.68 -8.76
N PHE A 385 -14.09 11.89 -9.76
CA PHE A 385 -13.69 12.33 -11.08
C PHE A 385 -14.46 11.58 -12.16
N THR A 386 -14.71 12.25 -13.28
CA THR A 386 -15.23 11.56 -14.46
C THR A 386 -14.11 10.77 -15.16
N LYS A 387 -14.47 9.76 -15.92
CA LYS A 387 -13.52 8.95 -16.69
C LYS A 387 -12.73 9.81 -17.69
N GLU A 388 -13.37 10.83 -18.26
CA GLU A 388 -12.75 11.80 -19.15
C GLU A 388 -11.74 12.72 -18.45
N GLU A 389 -12.00 13.12 -17.21
CA GLU A 389 -11.04 13.87 -16.40
C GLU A 389 -9.82 13.03 -16.07
N ILE A 390 -10.03 11.78 -15.62
CA ILE A 390 -8.94 10.84 -15.35
C ILE A 390 -8.11 10.63 -16.61
N LYS A 391 -8.74 10.43 -17.77
CA LYS A 391 -8.06 10.23 -19.05
C LYS A 391 -7.20 11.43 -19.44
N ARG A 392 -7.73 12.67 -19.38
CA ARG A 392 -6.94 13.89 -19.71
C ARG A 392 -5.73 14.05 -18.79
N ASN A 393 -5.91 13.79 -17.51
CA ASN A 393 -4.80 13.84 -16.53
C ASN A 393 -3.79 12.73 -16.79
N TYR A 394 -4.24 11.51 -17.08
CA TYR A 394 -3.37 10.40 -17.46
C TYR A 394 -2.50 10.73 -18.67
N ASP A 395 -3.12 11.18 -19.77
CA ASP A 395 -2.41 11.56 -21.00
C ASP A 395 -1.35 12.64 -20.72
N PHE A 396 -1.67 13.64 -19.88
CA PHE A 396 -0.72 14.67 -19.48
C PHE A 396 0.44 14.11 -18.62
N TYR A 397 0.14 13.32 -17.59
CA TYR A 397 1.17 12.79 -16.69
C TYR A 397 2.02 11.70 -17.34
N GLN A 398 1.50 10.99 -18.33
CA GLN A 398 2.26 10.04 -19.14
C GLN A 398 3.44 10.71 -19.87
N GLU A 399 3.29 11.96 -20.29
CA GLU A 399 4.35 12.71 -20.97
C GLU A 399 5.45 13.23 -20.02
N VAL A 400 5.17 13.38 -18.73
CA VAL A 400 6.06 14.04 -17.77
C VAL A 400 6.57 13.13 -16.65
N THR A 401 6.07 11.89 -16.55
CA THR A 401 6.51 10.93 -15.54
C THR A 401 7.62 10.03 -16.10
N LEU A 402 8.73 9.95 -15.38
CA LEU A 402 9.92 9.20 -15.81
C LEU A 402 9.93 7.74 -15.36
N HIS A 403 9.00 7.35 -14.50
CA HIS A 403 8.91 5.99 -13.92
C HIS A 403 10.22 5.49 -13.28
N HIS A 404 10.96 6.40 -12.62
CA HIS A 404 12.20 6.07 -11.92
C HIS A 404 11.97 5.44 -10.53
N SER A 405 10.80 4.89 -10.31
CA SER A 405 10.41 4.22 -9.07
C SER A 405 9.60 2.97 -9.38
N SER A 406 9.84 1.92 -8.63
CA SER A 406 9.05 0.68 -8.68
C SER A 406 7.57 0.88 -8.28
N LEU A 407 7.23 2.01 -7.65
CA LEU A 407 5.86 2.35 -7.25
C LEU A 407 5.03 2.92 -8.40
N SER A 408 5.63 3.24 -9.54
CA SER A 408 4.97 4.04 -10.59
C SER A 408 4.21 3.21 -11.60
N THR A 409 4.84 2.19 -12.18
CA THR A 409 4.31 1.43 -13.33
C THR A 409 3.01 0.71 -13.02
N CYS A 410 2.87 0.10 -11.84
CA CYS A 410 1.64 -0.56 -11.45
C CYS A 410 0.44 0.41 -11.38
N ILE A 411 0.65 1.63 -10.85
CA ILE A 411 -0.43 2.64 -10.75
C ILE A 411 -0.83 3.14 -12.13
N PHE A 412 0.13 3.47 -12.99
CA PHE A 412 -0.17 3.86 -14.37
C PHE A 412 -0.88 2.73 -15.13
N GLY A 413 -0.49 1.48 -14.92
CA GLY A 413 -1.17 0.32 -15.48
C GLY A 413 -2.63 0.20 -15.04
N ILE A 414 -2.92 0.39 -13.74
CA ILE A 414 -4.28 0.38 -13.20
C ILE A 414 -5.14 1.49 -13.84
N VAL A 415 -4.60 2.70 -13.92
CA VAL A 415 -5.33 3.84 -14.47
C VAL A 415 -5.53 3.67 -15.97
N ALA A 416 -4.52 3.20 -16.72
CA ALA A 416 -4.62 2.88 -18.14
C ALA A 416 -5.80 1.91 -18.42
N CYS A 417 -5.91 0.83 -17.64
CA CYS A 417 -7.03 -0.10 -17.75
C CYS A 417 -8.38 0.61 -17.52
N SER A 418 -8.48 1.44 -16.46
CA SER A 418 -9.74 2.11 -16.10
C SER A 418 -10.25 3.10 -17.15
N ILE A 419 -9.36 3.65 -17.99
CA ILE A 419 -9.70 4.57 -19.09
C ILE A 419 -9.77 3.87 -20.47
N GLY A 420 -9.58 2.54 -20.50
CA GLY A 420 -9.69 1.72 -21.70
C GLY A 420 -8.40 1.56 -22.51
N TYR A 421 -7.23 1.94 -21.98
CA TYR A 421 -5.92 1.75 -22.61
C TYR A 421 -5.33 0.38 -22.23
N LEU A 422 -6.02 -0.69 -22.63
CA LEU A 422 -5.72 -2.06 -22.18
C LEU A 422 -4.35 -2.58 -22.63
N GLU A 423 -3.88 -2.19 -23.82
CA GLU A 423 -2.55 -2.59 -24.31
C GLU A 423 -1.45 -1.99 -23.43
N GLU A 424 -1.54 -0.70 -23.13
CA GLU A 424 -0.62 0.02 -22.27
C GLU A 424 -0.68 -0.52 -20.81
N GLY A 425 -1.90 -0.76 -20.31
CA GLY A 425 -2.10 -1.40 -19.00
C GLY A 425 -1.44 -2.78 -18.92
N HIS A 426 -1.49 -3.58 -19.99
CA HIS A 426 -0.83 -4.88 -20.07
C HIS A 426 0.70 -4.76 -20.13
N GLU A 427 1.23 -3.76 -20.82
CA GLU A 427 2.69 -3.50 -20.85
C GLU A 427 3.21 -3.16 -19.45
N TYR A 428 2.56 -2.23 -18.75
CA TYR A 428 2.93 -1.87 -17.37
C TYR A 428 2.79 -3.04 -16.39
N PHE A 429 1.70 -3.80 -16.51
CA PHE A 429 1.52 -5.02 -15.71
C PHE A 429 2.66 -6.02 -15.93
N SER A 430 3.02 -6.27 -17.20
CA SER A 430 4.07 -7.23 -17.54
C SER A 430 5.43 -6.84 -16.98
N GLN A 431 5.77 -5.55 -17.04
CA GLN A 431 6.99 -5.02 -16.42
C GLN A 431 6.95 -5.20 -14.89
N SER A 432 5.85 -4.82 -14.25
CA SER A 432 5.69 -4.93 -12.80
C SER A 432 5.73 -6.38 -12.31
N ALA A 433 5.05 -7.30 -13.00
CA ALA A 433 4.97 -8.71 -12.61
C ALA A 433 6.32 -9.44 -12.64
N ARG A 434 7.22 -8.99 -13.51
CA ARG A 434 8.53 -9.61 -13.73
C ARG A 434 9.71 -8.79 -13.19
N MET A 435 9.44 -7.63 -12.57
CA MET A 435 10.48 -6.65 -12.20
C MET A 435 11.65 -7.26 -11.44
N ASP A 436 11.38 -8.03 -10.39
CA ASP A 436 12.42 -8.63 -9.55
C ASP A 436 12.96 -9.94 -10.11
N LEU A 437 12.14 -10.74 -10.80
CA LEU A 437 12.58 -11.98 -11.43
C LEU A 437 13.53 -11.76 -12.60
N ASP A 438 13.35 -10.68 -13.36
CA ASP A 438 14.15 -10.33 -14.52
C ASP A 438 15.18 -9.22 -14.23
N ASP A 439 15.30 -8.82 -12.94
CA ASP A 439 16.19 -7.76 -12.46
C ASP A 439 16.14 -6.49 -13.32
N TYR A 440 14.92 -6.02 -13.61
CA TYR A 440 14.67 -4.93 -14.55
C TYR A 440 15.44 -3.65 -14.24
N HIS A 441 15.66 -3.36 -12.96
CA HIS A 441 16.40 -2.19 -12.49
C HIS A 441 17.88 -2.47 -12.16
N ASN A 442 18.37 -3.69 -12.34
CA ASN A 442 19.72 -4.12 -11.96
C ASN A 442 20.04 -3.85 -10.49
N ASN A 443 19.08 -4.03 -9.60
CA ASN A 443 19.20 -3.71 -8.18
C ASN A 443 18.56 -4.76 -7.24
N PHE A 444 18.26 -5.96 -7.73
CA PHE A 444 17.69 -7.03 -6.92
C PHE A 444 18.59 -7.43 -5.74
N TYR A 445 19.90 -7.17 -5.82
CA TYR A 445 20.84 -7.38 -4.73
C TYR A 445 20.48 -6.60 -3.45
N ALA A 446 19.75 -5.48 -3.60
CA ALA A 446 19.23 -4.70 -2.47
C ALA A 446 17.96 -5.29 -1.86
N GLY A 447 17.40 -6.33 -2.47
CA GLY A 447 16.17 -7.00 -2.10
C GLY A 447 14.99 -6.73 -3.06
N ILE A 448 13.90 -7.44 -2.86
CA ILE A 448 12.66 -7.31 -3.64
C ILE A 448 12.05 -5.90 -3.53
N HIS A 449 11.08 -5.61 -4.40
CA HIS A 449 10.28 -4.38 -4.36
C HIS A 449 8.85 -4.69 -3.91
N ALA A 450 8.64 -4.73 -2.59
CA ALA A 450 7.39 -5.17 -1.97
C ALA A 450 6.15 -4.42 -2.47
N ALA A 451 6.21 -3.09 -2.60
CA ALA A 451 5.11 -2.29 -3.12
C ALA A 451 4.77 -2.65 -4.58
N ASN A 452 5.78 -2.83 -5.44
CA ASN A 452 5.56 -3.26 -6.83
C ASN A 452 4.93 -4.65 -6.91
N MET A 453 5.39 -5.59 -6.05
CA MET A 453 4.81 -6.93 -5.97
C MET A 453 3.32 -6.89 -5.65
N ALA A 454 2.94 -6.09 -4.66
CA ALA A 454 1.54 -5.86 -4.30
C ALA A 454 0.79 -5.12 -5.41
N GLY A 455 1.40 -4.12 -6.03
CA GLY A 455 0.87 -3.41 -7.19
C GLY A 455 0.57 -4.31 -8.38
N THR A 456 1.28 -5.42 -8.52
CA THR A 456 0.99 -6.43 -9.56
C THR A 456 -0.37 -7.09 -9.36
N TRP A 457 -0.72 -7.48 -8.13
CA TRP A 457 -2.07 -7.99 -7.82
C TRP A 457 -3.12 -6.91 -8.05
N GLN A 458 -2.87 -5.68 -7.59
CA GLN A 458 -3.78 -4.56 -7.79
C GLN A 458 -4.00 -4.28 -9.30
N ALA A 459 -2.98 -4.42 -10.15
CA ALA A 459 -3.13 -4.23 -11.59
C ALA A 459 -4.12 -5.23 -12.22
N ILE A 460 -4.17 -6.47 -11.72
CA ILE A 460 -5.18 -7.44 -12.14
C ILE A 460 -6.54 -7.09 -11.57
N VAL A 461 -6.63 -6.93 -10.27
CA VAL A 461 -7.90 -6.80 -9.56
C VAL A 461 -8.49 -5.40 -9.72
N ASN A 462 -7.71 -4.36 -9.47
CA ASN A 462 -8.19 -2.98 -9.57
C ASN A 462 -8.03 -2.39 -10.99
N GLY A 463 -7.09 -2.94 -11.80
CA GLY A 463 -6.89 -2.56 -13.19
C GLY A 463 -7.85 -3.29 -14.12
N PHE A 464 -7.55 -4.54 -14.50
CA PHE A 464 -8.31 -5.29 -15.49
C PHE A 464 -9.73 -5.65 -15.04
N ALA A 465 -9.93 -6.08 -13.79
CA ALA A 465 -11.27 -6.38 -13.27
C ALA A 465 -12.02 -5.13 -12.77
N GLY A 466 -11.36 -3.98 -12.68
CA GLY A 466 -11.95 -2.72 -12.30
C GLY A 466 -12.55 -2.68 -10.89
N VAL A 467 -12.06 -3.53 -9.97
CA VAL A 467 -12.58 -3.61 -8.61
C VAL A 467 -12.40 -2.29 -7.87
N ARG A 468 -13.46 -1.76 -7.30
CA ARG A 468 -13.44 -0.64 -6.35
C ARG A 468 -14.31 -0.95 -5.14
N CYS A 469 -13.89 -0.44 -3.99
CA CYS A 469 -14.73 -0.43 -2.78
C CYS A 469 -14.81 1.01 -2.29
N GLN A 470 -15.94 1.65 -2.52
CA GLN A 470 -16.16 3.05 -2.18
C GLN A 470 -17.53 3.21 -1.54
N ASN A 471 -17.60 3.93 -0.42
CA ASN A 471 -18.83 4.05 0.38
C ASN A 471 -19.43 2.68 0.73
N SER A 472 -18.56 1.71 1.05
CA SER A 472 -18.93 0.32 1.38
C SER A 472 -19.68 -0.43 0.26
N LYS A 473 -19.53 0.01 -0.99
CA LYS A 473 -20.06 -0.67 -2.18
C LYS A 473 -18.91 -1.27 -2.97
N LEU A 474 -19.04 -2.55 -3.28
CA LEU A 474 -18.11 -3.29 -4.13
C LEU A 474 -18.59 -3.17 -5.58
N THR A 475 -17.71 -2.72 -6.46
CA THR A 475 -18.03 -2.54 -7.89
C THR A 475 -16.98 -3.17 -8.79
N PHE A 476 -17.39 -3.59 -9.99
CA PHE A 476 -16.53 -4.19 -11.00
C PHE A 476 -16.77 -3.51 -12.37
N GLU A 477 -15.69 -3.28 -13.11
CA GLU A 477 -15.69 -2.89 -14.52
C GLU A 477 -14.74 -3.84 -15.28
N PRO A 478 -15.17 -5.09 -15.56
CA PRO A 478 -14.27 -6.13 -16.05
C PRO A 478 -13.82 -5.89 -17.49
N SER A 479 -12.53 -6.09 -17.70
CA SER A 479 -11.88 -6.04 -19.01
C SER A 479 -10.80 -7.11 -19.10
N ILE A 480 -10.37 -7.45 -20.32
CA ILE A 480 -9.32 -8.45 -20.54
C ILE A 480 -8.40 -8.02 -21.69
N PRO A 481 -7.06 -8.03 -21.50
CA PRO A 481 -6.14 -7.72 -22.57
C PRO A 481 -6.18 -8.80 -23.67
N LYS A 482 -5.83 -8.43 -24.90
CA LYS A 482 -5.88 -9.34 -26.05
C LYS A 482 -4.96 -10.55 -25.93
N GLU A 483 -3.89 -10.42 -25.15
CA GLU A 483 -2.86 -11.44 -24.92
C GLU A 483 -3.34 -12.60 -24.06
N TRP A 484 -4.35 -12.38 -23.21
CA TRP A 484 -4.86 -13.42 -22.30
C TRP A 484 -6.11 -14.08 -22.89
N GLU A 485 -6.31 -15.36 -22.53
CA GLU A 485 -7.53 -16.11 -22.81
C GLU A 485 -8.57 -15.92 -21.70
N GLU A 486 -8.09 -15.95 -20.46
CA GLU A 486 -8.88 -15.89 -19.23
C GLU A 486 -7.97 -15.48 -18.07
N TYR A 487 -8.53 -14.83 -17.09
CA TYR A 487 -7.91 -14.71 -15.78
C TYR A 487 -8.96 -14.88 -14.67
N ALA A 488 -8.51 -15.32 -13.50
CA ALA A 488 -9.39 -15.54 -12.36
C ALA A 488 -8.67 -15.20 -11.05
N PHE A 489 -9.44 -14.75 -10.09
CA PHE A 489 -8.98 -14.46 -8.72
C PHE A 489 -10.14 -14.59 -7.73
N ARG A 490 -9.81 -14.55 -6.44
CA ARG A 490 -10.80 -14.50 -5.36
C ARG A 490 -10.59 -13.29 -4.49
N LEU A 491 -11.67 -12.84 -3.86
CA LEU A 491 -11.61 -11.79 -2.84
C LEU A 491 -12.65 -12.03 -1.74
N ARG A 492 -12.29 -11.60 -0.52
CA ARG A 492 -13.25 -11.53 0.59
C ARG A 492 -13.88 -10.14 0.67
N PHE A 493 -15.19 -10.12 0.83
CA PHE A 493 -15.93 -8.90 1.11
C PHE A 493 -17.00 -9.18 2.16
N ARG A 494 -16.88 -8.54 3.32
CA ARG A 494 -17.82 -8.69 4.46
C ARG A 494 -18.11 -10.15 4.82
N GLY A 495 -17.05 -10.94 4.90
CA GLY A 495 -17.10 -12.36 5.28
C GLY A 495 -17.44 -13.31 4.14
N THR A 496 -17.88 -12.82 2.97
CA THR A 496 -18.16 -13.65 1.80
C THR A 496 -16.90 -13.77 0.92
N LEU A 497 -16.56 -14.98 0.48
CA LEU A 497 -15.53 -15.26 -0.51
C LEU A 497 -16.17 -15.38 -1.89
N LEU A 498 -15.79 -14.48 -2.79
CA LEU A 498 -16.26 -14.43 -4.17
C LEU A 498 -15.12 -14.84 -5.11
N GLU A 499 -15.39 -15.75 -6.04
CA GLU A 499 -14.52 -16.05 -7.18
C GLU A 499 -14.98 -15.29 -8.41
N ILE A 500 -14.03 -14.65 -9.07
CA ILE A 500 -14.23 -13.88 -10.30
C ILE A 500 -13.41 -14.55 -11.41
N GLN A 501 -14.06 -14.91 -12.52
CA GLN A 501 -13.43 -15.46 -13.72
C GLN A 501 -13.80 -14.56 -14.90
N ILE A 502 -12.81 -14.06 -15.60
CA ILE A 502 -13.01 -13.13 -16.73
C ILE A 502 -12.35 -13.72 -17.97
N SER A 503 -13.14 -13.93 -19.01
CA SER A 503 -12.72 -14.39 -20.32
C SER A 503 -13.03 -13.34 -21.38
N LYS A 504 -12.69 -13.61 -22.64
CA LYS A 504 -13.04 -12.72 -23.78
C LYS A 504 -14.54 -12.66 -24.10
N LYS A 505 -15.37 -13.45 -23.43
CA LYS A 505 -16.80 -13.55 -23.72
C LYS A 505 -17.67 -13.13 -22.54
N GLU A 506 -17.19 -13.39 -21.34
CA GLU A 506 -18.00 -13.24 -20.14
C GLU A 506 -17.16 -13.00 -18.89
N ALA A 507 -17.74 -12.30 -17.94
CA ALA A 507 -17.28 -12.21 -16.56
C ALA A 507 -18.24 -13.02 -15.68
N LYS A 508 -17.70 -13.98 -14.93
CA LYS A 508 -18.45 -14.89 -14.08
C LYS A 508 -18.09 -14.65 -12.62
N PHE A 509 -19.09 -14.51 -11.75
CA PHE A 509 -18.97 -14.24 -10.32
C PHE A 509 -19.65 -15.37 -9.56
N THR A 510 -18.91 -16.09 -8.72
CA THR A 510 -19.42 -17.25 -7.97
C THR A 510 -19.14 -17.11 -6.47
N VAL A 511 -20.15 -17.26 -5.63
CA VAL A 511 -19.97 -17.32 -4.17
C VAL A 511 -19.34 -18.66 -3.80
N ILE A 512 -18.15 -18.62 -3.18
CA ILE A 512 -17.44 -19.82 -2.73
C ILE A 512 -17.72 -20.10 -1.26
N GLU A 513 -17.80 -19.06 -0.43
CA GLU A 513 -18.11 -19.15 1.00
C GLU A 513 -18.98 -17.94 1.37
N GLY A 514 -19.97 -18.15 2.25
CA GLY A 514 -20.80 -17.06 2.77
C GLY A 514 -22.28 -17.18 2.39
N THR A 515 -23.08 -16.19 2.81
CA THR A 515 -24.53 -16.28 2.71
C THR A 515 -25.16 -15.29 1.75
N VAL A 516 -24.67 -14.07 1.70
CA VAL A 516 -25.17 -13.04 0.80
C VAL A 516 -24.07 -12.03 0.48
N ILE A 517 -24.00 -11.60 -0.77
CA ILE A 517 -23.13 -10.52 -1.21
C ILE A 517 -23.87 -9.62 -2.18
N GLN A 518 -23.64 -8.31 -2.03
CA GLN A 518 -24.12 -7.28 -2.96
C GLN A 518 -22.94 -6.57 -3.60
N PHE A 519 -22.97 -6.43 -4.91
CA PHE A 519 -21.97 -5.73 -5.69
C PHE A 519 -22.59 -5.19 -6.98
N SER A 520 -21.86 -4.39 -7.74
CA SER A 520 -22.32 -4.00 -9.10
C SER A 520 -21.29 -4.38 -10.15
N VAL A 521 -21.77 -4.67 -11.37
CA VAL A 521 -20.97 -4.94 -12.56
C VAL A 521 -21.43 -3.97 -13.64
N ASP A 522 -20.53 -3.13 -14.15
CA ASP A 522 -20.82 -2.07 -15.13
C ASP A 522 -22.07 -1.23 -14.76
N GLY A 523 -22.18 -0.91 -13.47
CA GLY A 523 -23.28 -0.13 -12.91
C GLY A 523 -24.58 -0.89 -12.64
N LYS A 524 -24.65 -2.19 -12.91
CA LYS A 524 -25.81 -3.04 -12.65
C LYS A 524 -25.68 -3.70 -11.28
N GLU A 525 -26.61 -3.45 -10.38
CA GLU A 525 -26.63 -4.01 -9.03
C GLU A 525 -26.98 -5.51 -9.05
N ILE A 526 -26.18 -6.31 -8.38
CA ILE A 526 -26.28 -7.77 -8.29
C ILE A 526 -26.36 -8.17 -6.82
N THR A 527 -27.19 -9.17 -6.52
CA THR A 527 -27.22 -9.82 -5.20
C THR A 527 -27.17 -11.33 -5.41
N LEU A 528 -26.22 -11.99 -4.74
CA LEU A 528 -26.13 -13.46 -4.70
C LEU A 528 -26.40 -13.95 -3.27
N HIS A 529 -27.13 -15.08 -3.17
CA HIS A 529 -27.65 -15.63 -1.91
C HIS A 529 -27.12 -17.05 -1.69
N GLY A 530 -25.91 -17.18 -1.13
CA GLY A 530 -25.38 -18.47 -0.73
C GLY A 530 -24.35 -19.07 -1.68
N GLU A 531 -23.74 -20.17 -1.20
CA GLU A 531 -22.66 -20.86 -1.89
C GLU A 531 -23.13 -21.43 -3.24
N GLU A 532 -22.21 -21.46 -4.20
CA GLU A 532 -22.39 -21.90 -5.58
C GLU A 532 -23.31 -21.03 -6.44
N GLU A 533 -23.98 -19.99 -5.87
CA GLU A 533 -24.74 -19.07 -6.71
C GLU A 533 -23.81 -18.23 -7.60
N THR A 534 -24.21 -18.09 -8.83
CA THR A 534 -23.36 -17.52 -9.90
C THR A 534 -24.12 -16.47 -10.68
N TYR A 535 -23.43 -15.36 -10.97
CA TYR A 535 -23.86 -14.36 -11.93
C TYR A 535 -22.89 -14.33 -13.12
N VAL A 536 -23.40 -14.14 -14.33
CA VAL A 536 -22.61 -14.03 -15.57
C VAL A 536 -23.00 -12.74 -16.29
N GLU A 537 -22.03 -11.92 -16.63
CA GLU A 537 -22.16 -10.75 -17.52
C GLU A 537 -21.45 -11.05 -18.84
N GLU A 538 -22.09 -10.79 -19.98
CA GLU A 538 -21.48 -10.88 -21.31
C GLU A 538 -20.60 -9.65 -21.56
N LEU A 539 -19.36 -9.83 -22.05
CA LEU A 539 -18.38 -8.77 -22.32
C LEU A 539 -18.28 -8.41 -23.79
#